data_ced107b4d98204a44d624731c29bc662
#
_entry.id   ced107b4d98204a44d624731c29bc662
#
_cell.length_a   1.000
_cell.length_b   1.000
_cell.length_c   1.000
_cell.angle_alpha   90.00
_cell.angle_beta   90.00
_cell.angle_gamma   90.00
#
_symmetry.space_group_name_H-M   'P 1'
#
loop_
_entity.id
_entity.type
_entity.pdbx_description
1 polymer ?
#
loop_
_entity_poly.entity_id
_entity_poly.type
_entity_poly.pdbx_seq_one_letter_code
_entity_poly.pdbx_strand_id
1 'polypeptide(L)'
;MPLKKFDKILVVNSGSSSLKFTLFSMTSKAMLAKGLVERIGGPNANLVYQRDGEPKITQGISAENHGKALAMACKMLVDPKNGVLKSLKEVNAIGHRVLHGGEEFSDPVVVTEDVKEVIKKCADLGPLHNPVNLEGIVACETVFTNVPNVAVFDTAFHQTMPKYAYMYALPQKYYDEYHIRKYGFHGTSHKFVAHATAEFLKKPLEELNLIICHLGNGSSIAAIRQGKVLDTSMGLTPLPGLIMGTRCGDIDPAIIFFLGRKGMTIDQIDDVLNKQSGLKGINGIDSGDMRDTVNAAQQGKAAAQNAINMFGHRTALYIGGYFTLVGGADAVIFTGGIGENSAQARQAIISRLEALGCKLDEAKNQAIMGTAGVITTDASKLPAVVIPTNEELMIARETFRVLSETIKK
;
A
#
# COMPACT_ATOMS: atom_id res chain seq x y z
N MET A 1 -11.68 13.84 26.52
CA MET A 1 -12.37 12.55 26.32
C MET A 1 -12.64 12.23 24.85
N PRO A 2 -11.64 12.28 23.96
CA PRO A 2 -11.80 12.07 22.52
C PRO A 2 -12.23 10.63 22.17
N LEU A 3 -11.74 9.61 22.91
CA LEU A 3 -12.05 8.19 22.66
C LEU A 3 -13.55 7.89 22.64
N LYS A 4 -14.35 8.50 23.52
CA LYS A 4 -15.79 8.30 23.51
C LYS A 4 -16.51 9.01 22.36
N LYS A 5 -15.90 10.07 21.80
CA LYS A 5 -16.50 10.85 20.70
C LYS A 5 -16.24 10.21 19.34
N PHE A 6 -15.07 9.59 19.13
CA PHE A 6 -14.67 8.98 17.86
C PHE A 6 -14.29 7.51 18.03
N ASP A 7 -15.13 6.72 18.71
CA ASP A 7 -14.84 5.31 18.95
C ASP A 7 -14.97 4.47 17.68
N LYS A 8 -16.11 4.58 16.98
CA LYS A 8 -16.39 3.76 15.80
C LYS A 8 -15.98 4.48 14.53
N ILE A 9 -14.88 4.05 13.94
CA ILE A 9 -14.31 4.61 12.71
C ILE A 9 -14.51 3.62 11.56
N LEU A 10 -15.23 4.07 10.52
CA LEU A 10 -15.37 3.36 9.27
C LEU A 10 -14.22 3.76 8.34
N VAL A 11 -13.41 2.81 7.92
CA VAL A 11 -12.36 3.00 6.91
C VAL A 11 -12.90 2.56 5.56
N VAL A 12 -12.76 3.41 4.54
CA VAL A 12 -13.21 3.16 3.17
C VAL A 12 -12.04 3.30 2.21
N ASN A 13 -11.88 2.31 1.34
CA ASN A 13 -10.92 2.30 0.25
C ASN A 13 -11.66 1.97 -1.06
N SER A 14 -11.85 2.99 -1.90
CA SER A 14 -12.55 2.91 -3.18
C SER A 14 -11.54 2.67 -4.30
N GLY A 15 -11.62 1.50 -4.94
CA GLY A 15 -10.89 1.16 -6.16
C GLY A 15 -11.78 1.26 -7.40
N SER A 16 -11.23 1.18 -8.61
CA SER A 16 -11.96 1.37 -9.88
C SER A 16 -13.21 0.49 -10.03
N SER A 17 -13.19 -0.73 -9.53
CA SER A 17 -14.31 -1.69 -9.59
C SER A 17 -14.58 -2.37 -8.25
N SER A 18 -14.10 -1.79 -7.15
CA SER A 18 -14.22 -2.36 -5.81
C SER A 18 -14.35 -1.31 -4.73
N LEU A 19 -14.99 -1.67 -3.62
CA LEU A 19 -15.05 -0.87 -2.41
C LEU A 19 -14.74 -1.76 -1.23
N LYS A 20 -13.62 -1.51 -0.57
CA LYS A 20 -13.23 -2.18 0.66
C LYS A 20 -13.60 -1.31 1.84
N PHE A 21 -14.16 -1.91 2.88
CA PHE A 21 -14.51 -1.20 4.10
C PHE A 21 -14.15 -2.01 5.34
N THR A 22 -13.77 -1.31 6.39
CA THR A 22 -13.45 -1.92 7.69
C THR A 22 -13.93 -0.99 8.81
N LEU A 23 -14.67 -1.53 9.75
CA LEU A 23 -15.13 -0.80 10.93
C LEU A 23 -14.25 -1.17 12.13
N PHE A 24 -13.69 -0.16 12.76
CA PHE A 24 -12.87 -0.30 13.97
C PHE A 24 -13.57 0.32 15.19
N SER A 25 -13.34 -0.26 16.37
CA SER A 25 -13.50 0.42 17.64
C SER A 25 -12.14 0.89 18.15
N MET A 26 -11.96 2.18 18.33
CA MET A 26 -10.71 2.75 18.83
C MET A 26 -10.54 2.55 20.33
N THR A 27 -11.62 2.36 21.05
CA THR A 27 -11.59 2.05 22.50
C THR A 27 -11.07 0.65 22.76
N SER A 28 -11.58 -0.35 22.04
CA SER A 28 -11.10 -1.74 22.16
C SER A 28 -9.88 -2.02 21.30
N LYS A 29 -9.51 -1.10 20.37
CA LYS A 29 -8.46 -1.28 19.35
C LYS A 29 -8.69 -2.51 18.46
N ALA A 30 -9.95 -2.89 18.28
CA ALA A 30 -10.34 -4.08 17.54
C ALA A 30 -11.03 -3.72 16.22
N MET A 31 -10.83 -4.55 15.21
CA MET A 31 -11.68 -4.59 14.03
C MET A 31 -13.01 -5.22 14.43
N LEU A 32 -14.12 -4.55 14.16
CA LEU A 32 -15.47 -5.07 14.42
C LEU A 32 -16.00 -5.88 13.24
N ALA A 33 -15.81 -5.36 12.03
CA ALA A 33 -16.19 -6.00 10.79
C ALA A 33 -15.38 -5.45 9.61
N LYS A 34 -15.26 -6.26 8.57
CA LYS A 34 -14.68 -5.84 7.28
C LYS A 34 -15.49 -6.41 6.12
N GLY A 35 -15.39 -5.77 4.97
CA GLY A 35 -16.02 -6.27 3.77
C GLY A 35 -15.38 -5.71 2.51
N LEU A 36 -15.74 -6.34 1.41
CA LEU A 36 -15.28 -6.02 0.08
C LEU A 36 -16.45 -6.18 -0.89
N VAL A 37 -16.78 -5.11 -1.58
CA VAL A 37 -17.66 -5.16 -2.76
C VAL A 37 -16.77 -5.20 -3.98
N GLU A 38 -16.98 -6.21 -4.84
CA GLU A 38 -16.21 -6.42 -6.06
C GLU A 38 -17.08 -6.32 -7.29
N ARG A 39 -16.45 -6.03 -8.44
CA ARG A 39 -17.10 -5.95 -9.76
C ARG A 39 -18.23 -4.90 -9.80
N ILE A 40 -17.99 -3.76 -9.15
CA ILE A 40 -18.90 -2.62 -9.19
C ILE A 40 -19.07 -2.17 -10.66
N GLY A 41 -20.31 -1.90 -11.07
CA GLY A 41 -20.66 -1.56 -12.45
C GLY A 41 -20.82 -2.78 -13.37
N GLY A 42 -20.52 -3.98 -12.90
CA GLY A 42 -20.64 -5.22 -13.65
C GLY A 42 -21.87 -6.07 -13.28
N PRO A 43 -22.22 -7.07 -14.12
CA PRO A 43 -23.43 -7.88 -13.89
C PRO A 43 -23.33 -8.86 -12.71
N ASN A 44 -22.14 -9.14 -12.22
CA ASN A 44 -21.87 -10.15 -11.18
C ASN A 44 -21.16 -9.51 -9.96
N ALA A 45 -21.64 -8.36 -9.50
CA ALA A 45 -21.12 -7.76 -8.29
C ALA A 45 -21.38 -8.66 -7.08
N ASN A 46 -20.43 -8.76 -6.18
CA ASN A 46 -20.55 -9.53 -4.96
C ASN A 46 -20.03 -8.74 -3.75
N LEU A 47 -20.63 -9.01 -2.60
CA LEU A 47 -20.20 -8.51 -1.31
C LEU A 47 -19.66 -9.68 -0.49
N VAL A 48 -18.42 -9.57 -0.09
CA VAL A 48 -17.80 -10.42 0.95
C VAL A 48 -17.79 -9.63 2.25
N TYR A 49 -18.31 -10.20 3.32
CA TYR A 49 -18.42 -9.56 4.63
C TYR A 49 -17.93 -10.51 5.72
N GLN A 50 -17.27 -9.98 6.73
CA GLN A 50 -16.76 -10.76 7.86
C GLN A 50 -16.78 -9.93 9.15
N ARG A 51 -17.40 -10.46 10.19
CA ARG A 51 -17.21 -9.97 11.58
C ARG A 51 -15.92 -10.53 12.13
N ASP A 52 -15.36 -9.85 13.14
CA ASP A 52 -14.20 -10.37 13.84
C ASP A 52 -14.48 -11.75 14.46
N GLY A 53 -13.56 -12.69 14.25
CA GLY A 53 -13.68 -14.06 14.73
C GLY A 53 -14.73 -14.95 14.03
N GLU A 54 -15.50 -14.42 13.08
CA GLU A 54 -16.59 -15.15 12.41
C GLU A 54 -16.23 -15.57 10.97
N PRO A 55 -16.90 -16.60 10.42
CA PRO A 55 -16.74 -16.97 9.02
C PRO A 55 -17.15 -15.85 8.06
N LYS A 56 -16.55 -15.87 6.87
CA LYS A 56 -16.91 -14.95 5.78
C LYS A 56 -18.31 -15.29 5.22
N ILE A 57 -19.10 -14.26 4.95
CA ILE A 57 -20.37 -14.31 4.25
C ILE A 57 -20.13 -13.75 2.85
N THR A 58 -20.50 -14.46 1.82
CA THR A 58 -20.45 -14.00 0.42
C THR A 58 -21.86 -13.94 -0.14
N GLN A 59 -22.22 -12.79 -0.73
CA GLN A 59 -23.55 -12.55 -1.28
C GLN A 59 -23.44 -11.85 -2.63
N GLY A 60 -24.14 -12.38 -3.65
CA GLY A 60 -24.37 -11.66 -4.91
C GLY A 60 -25.22 -10.42 -4.68
N ILE A 61 -24.83 -9.30 -5.26
CA ILE A 61 -25.50 -8.01 -5.12
C ILE A 61 -25.61 -7.30 -6.47
N SER A 62 -26.47 -6.27 -6.53
CA SER A 62 -26.43 -5.28 -7.61
C SER A 62 -25.76 -4.03 -7.08
N ALA A 63 -24.64 -3.63 -7.72
CA ALA A 63 -23.88 -2.43 -7.37
C ALA A 63 -23.44 -1.74 -8.66
N GLU A 64 -24.29 -0.85 -9.18
CA GLU A 64 -24.06 -0.12 -10.43
C GLU A 64 -22.95 0.93 -10.32
N ASN A 65 -22.71 1.42 -9.11
CA ASN A 65 -21.69 2.44 -8.78
C ASN A 65 -21.26 2.34 -7.32
N HIS A 66 -20.26 3.16 -6.93
CA HIS A 66 -19.73 3.17 -5.56
C HIS A 66 -20.76 3.58 -4.50
N GLY A 67 -21.73 4.44 -4.83
CA GLY A 67 -22.81 4.79 -3.90
C GLY A 67 -23.71 3.60 -3.58
N LYS A 68 -24.08 2.78 -4.58
CA LYS A 68 -24.83 1.52 -4.38
C LYS A 68 -24.00 0.50 -3.59
N ALA A 69 -22.70 0.37 -3.93
CA ALA A 69 -21.79 -0.51 -3.20
C ALA A 69 -21.70 -0.13 -1.71
N LEU A 70 -21.54 1.15 -1.40
CA LEU A 70 -21.52 1.65 -0.02
C LEU A 70 -22.86 1.39 0.69
N ALA A 71 -24.00 1.60 0.01
CA ALA A 71 -25.32 1.33 0.59
C ALA A 71 -25.48 -0.17 0.97
N MET A 72 -24.94 -1.09 0.15
CA MET A 72 -24.94 -2.52 0.49
C MET A 72 -24.01 -2.84 1.65
N ALA A 73 -22.82 -2.22 1.72
CA ALA A 73 -21.92 -2.33 2.87
C ALA A 73 -22.60 -1.82 4.17
N CYS A 74 -23.27 -0.69 4.10
CA CYS A 74 -24.01 -0.11 5.24
C CYS A 74 -25.15 -1.01 5.71
N LYS A 75 -25.91 -1.64 4.78
CA LYS A 75 -26.95 -2.63 5.13
C LYS A 75 -26.38 -3.81 5.91
N MET A 76 -25.19 -4.31 5.50
CA MET A 76 -24.55 -5.43 6.21
C MET A 76 -24.09 -5.01 7.62
N LEU A 77 -23.56 -3.80 7.78
CA LEU A 77 -23.13 -3.31 9.09
C LEU A 77 -24.26 -3.24 10.13
N VAL A 78 -25.50 -2.99 9.70
CA VAL A 78 -26.70 -2.92 10.57
C VAL A 78 -27.65 -4.11 10.39
N ASP A 79 -27.24 -5.15 9.70
CA ASP A 79 -28.08 -6.34 9.52
C ASP A 79 -28.44 -6.97 10.88
N PRO A 80 -29.72 -7.29 11.15
CA PRO A 80 -30.13 -7.80 12.46
C PRO A 80 -29.43 -9.09 12.90
N LYS A 81 -29.00 -9.91 11.94
CA LYS A 81 -28.34 -11.22 12.20
C LYS A 81 -26.82 -11.12 12.16
N ASN A 82 -26.30 -10.40 11.18
CA ASN A 82 -24.87 -10.41 10.85
C ASN A 82 -24.17 -9.08 11.09
N GLY A 83 -24.92 -8.01 11.39
CA GLY A 83 -24.38 -6.69 11.62
C GLY A 83 -23.65 -6.56 12.96
N VAL A 84 -22.89 -5.49 13.08
CA VAL A 84 -22.14 -5.12 14.31
C VAL A 84 -22.59 -3.77 14.89
N LEU A 85 -23.54 -3.10 14.22
CA LEU A 85 -24.14 -1.85 14.62
C LEU A 85 -25.65 -2.00 14.76
N LYS A 86 -26.23 -1.28 15.72
CA LYS A 86 -27.70 -1.13 15.81
C LYS A 86 -28.23 -0.09 14.83
N SER A 87 -27.42 0.89 14.50
CA SER A 87 -27.73 1.97 13.57
C SER A 87 -26.45 2.56 12.99
N LEU A 88 -26.50 3.08 11.76
CA LEU A 88 -25.41 3.81 11.14
C LEU A 88 -25.01 5.09 11.92
N LYS A 89 -25.90 5.62 12.78
CA LYS A 89 -25.58 6.74 13.68
C LYS A 89 -24.47 6.44 14.69
N GLU A 90 -24.12 5.17 14.87
CA GLU A 90 -23.01 4.79 15.74
C GLU A 90 -21.63 4.99 15.08
N VAL A 91 -21.56 5.17 13.75
CA VAL A 91 -20.33 5.56 13.07
C VAL A 91 -20.01 7.00 13.42
N ASN A 92 -18.84 7.23 14.02
CA ASN A 92 -18.47 8.54 14.57
C ASN A 92 -17.51 9.31 13.66
N ALA A 93 -16.77 8.62 12.79
CA ALA A 93 -15.86 9.20 11.82
C ALA A 93 -15.63 8.24 10.66
N ILE A 94 -15.17 8.77 9.51
CA ILE A 94 -14.83 8.00 8.33
C ILE A 94 -13.43 8.37 7.90
N GLY A 95 -12.58 7.35 7.71
CA GLY A 95 -11.24 7.49 7.13
C GLY A 95 -11.23 6.98 5.70
N HIS A 96 -10.71 7.78 4.78
CA HIS A 96 -10.59 7.43 3.37
C HIS A 96 -9.14 7.23 2.97
N ARG A 97 -8.84 6.12 2.29
CA ARG A 97 -7.61 6.03 1.53
C ARG A 97 -7.75 6.88 0.28
N VAL A 98 -6.79 7.78 0.08
CA VAL A 98 -6.64 8.56 -1.16
C VAL A 98 -5.25 8.32 -1.71
N LEU A 99 -5.15 8.04 -3.02
CA LEU A 99 -3.85 7.73 -3.62
C LEU A 99 -2.92 8.92 -3.53
N HIS A 100 -3.33 10.08 -4.03
CA HIS A 100 -2.43 11.20 -4.28
C HIS A 100 -2.94 12.50 -3.66
N GLY A 101 -2.10 13.13 -2.83
CA GLY A 101 -2.37 14.43 -2.20
C GLY A 101 -1.53 15.59 -2.76
N GLY A 102 -0.80 15.36 -3.86
CA GLY A 102 0.12 16.36 -4.41
C GLY A 102 1.25 16.71 -3.44
N GLU A 103 1.71 17.92 -3.51
CA GLU A 103 2.65 18.52 -2.55
C GLU A 103 1.93 19.24 -1.41
N GLU A 104 0.61 19.41 -1.53
CA GLU A 104 -0.19 20.18 -0.58
C GLU A 104 -0.47 19.42 0.72
N PHE A 105 -0.53 18.08 0.66
CA PHE A 105 -0.85 17.27 1.83
C PHE A 105 0.31 16.35 2.23
N SER A 106 1.01 16.75 3.27
CA SER A 106 2.06 15.96 3.93
C SER A 106 1.55 15.19 5.16
N ASP A 107 0.28 15.37 5.54
CA ASP A 107 -0.38 14.71 6.67
C ASP A 107 -1.86 14.45 6.33
N PRO A 108 -2.53 13.50 6.99
CA PRO A 108 -3.97 13.32 6.86
C PRO A 108 -4.74 14.57 7.27
N VAL A 109 -5.84 14.85 6.56
CA VAL A 109 -6.64 16.07 6.74
C VAL A 109 -8.13 15.78 6.83
N VAL A 110 -8.86 16.61 7.57
CA VAL A 110 -10.34 16.62 7.54
C VAL A 110 -10.80 17.06 6.17
N VAL A 111 -11.69 16.30 5.55
CA VAL A 111 -12.20 16.60 4.21
C VAL A 111 -13.06 17.86 4.26
N THR A 112 -12.70 18.83 3.42
CA THR A 112 -13.45 20.07 3.12
C THR A 112 -13.60 20.16 1.60
N GLU A 113 -14.35 21.17 1.12
CA GLU A 113 -14.45 21.41 -0.33
C GLU A 113 -13.07 21.66 -0.96
N ASP A 114 -12.20 22.44 -0.28
CA ASP A 114 -10.84 22.71 -0.75
C ASP A 114 -10.02 21.42 -0.88
N VAL A 115 -10.14 20.51 0.09
CA VAL A 115 -9.46 19.20 0.05
C VAL A 115 -9.96 18.38 -1.15
N LYS A 116 -11.28 18.39 -1.42
CA LYS A 116 -11.86 17.69 -2.59
C LYS A 116 -11.35 18.27 -3.91
N GLU A 117 -11.23 19.59 -4.01
CA GLU A 117 -10.67 20.23 -5.19
C GLU A 117 -9.19 19.87 -5.43
N VAL A 118 -8.38 19.76 -4.37
CA VAL A 118 -7.00 19.29 -4.50
C VAL A 118 -6.95 17.83 -4.94
N ILE A 119 -7.76 16.95 -4.36
CA ILE A 119 -7.84 15.54 -4.79
C ILE A 119 -8.22 15.45 -6.26
N LYS A 120 -9.12 16.30 -6.74
CA LYS A 120 -9.53 16.39 -8.14
C LYS A 120 -8.40 16.88 -9.04
N LYS A 121 -7.66 17.94 -8.65
CA LYS A 121 -6.48 18.43 -9.38
C LYS A 121 -5.39 17.37 -9.51
N CYS A 122 -5.22 16.52 -8.49
CA CYS A 122 -4.27 15.41 -8.52
C CYS A 122 -4.75 14.23 -9.40
N ALA A 123 -5.89 14.31 -10.09
CA ALA A 123 -6.36 13.26 -10.99
C ALA A 123 -5.38 12.97 -12.13
N ASP A 124 -4.67 13.98 -12.64
CA ASP A 124 -3.67 13.80 -13.70
C ASP A 124 -2.46 12.96 -13.22
N LEU A 125 -2.15 13.01 -11.93
CA LEU A 125 -1.09 12.21 -11.30
C LEU A 125 -1.54 10.80 -10.90
N GLY A 126 -2.87 10.61 -10.72
CA GLY A 126 -3.47 9.34 -10.33
C GLY A 126 -4.81 9.06 -11.02
N PRO A 127 -4.85 9.01 -12.37
CA PRO A 127 -6.11 9.04 -13.13
C PRO A 127 -7.02 7.83 -12.86
N LEU A 128 -6.47 6.69 -12.49
CA LEU A 128 -7.22 5.48 -12.18
C LEU A 128 -7.71 5.41 -10.72
N HIS A 129 -7.29 6.31 -9.86
CA HIS A 129 -7.54 6.22 -8.41
C HIS A 129 -8.20 7.47 -7.82
N ASN A 130 -7.61 8.65 -8.02
CA ASN A 130 -8.10 9.88 -7.39
C ASN A 130 -9.58 10.19 -7.69
N PRO A 131 -10.07 10.08 -8.95
CA PRO A 131 -11.49 10.30 -9.23
C PRO A 131 -12.40 9.36 -8.45
N VAL A 132 -12.05 8.08 -8.39
CA VAL A 132 -12.84 7.06 -7.68
C VAL A 132 -12.74 7.23 -6.15
N ASN A 133 -11.58 7.66 -5.64
CA ASN A 133 -11.45 7.99 -4.21
C ASN A 133 -12.37 9.17 -3.84
N LEU A 134 -12.45 10.19 -4.70
CA LEU A 134 -13.35 11.33 -4.51
C LEU A 134 -14.83 10.90 -4.55
N GLU A 135 -15.23 10.05 -5.50
CA GLU A 135 -16.58 9.47 -5.54
C GLU A 135 -16.92 8.74 -4.24
N GLY A 136 -15.98 7.96 -3.69
CA GLY A 136 -16.15 7.29 -2.41
C GLY A 136 -16.35 8.25 -1.25
N ILE A 137 -15.62 9.36 -1.22
CA ILE A 137 -15.80 10.43 -0.20
C ILE A 137 -17.20 11.03 -0.31
N VAL A 138 -17.61 11.46 -1.51
CA VAL A 138 -18.93 12.08 -1.74
C VAL A 138 -20.08 11.12 -1.41
N ALA A 139 -19.92 9.84 -1.76
CA ALA A 139 -20.89 8.82 -1.37
C ALA A 139 -21.03 8.68 0.15
N CYS A 140 -19.92 8.72 0.88
CA CYS A 140 -19.94 8.68 2.34
C CYS A 140 -20.60 9.93 2.96
N GLU A 141 -20.30 11.13 2.45
CA GLU A 141 -20.94 12.37 2.90
C GLU A 141 -22.47 12.34 2.72
N THR A 142 -22.93 11.70 1.64
CA THR A 142 -24.38 11.55 1.37
C THR A 142 -25.06 10.59 2.35
N VAL A 143 -24.41 9.48 2.70
CA VAL A 143 -24.97 8.45 3.58
C VAL A 143 -24.81 8.82 5.06
N PHE A 144 -23.70 9.42 5.44
CA PHE A 144 -23.34 9.75 6.82
C PHE A 144 -23.30 11.26 7.03
N THR A 145 -24.46 11.88 6.95
CA THR A 145 -24.60 13.33 7.18
C THR A 145 -24.06 13.72 8.57
N ASN A 146 -23.25 14.78 8.62
CA ASN A 146 -22.61 15.31 9.85
C ASN A 146 -21.58 14.38 10.50
N VAL A 147 -21.13 13.31 9.83
CA VAL A 147 -20.00 12.50 10.28
C VAL A 147 -18.72 13.04 9.62
N PRO A 148 -17.68 13.38 10.40
CA PRO A 148 -16.44 13.92 9.83
C PRO A 148 -15.73 12.86 8.99
N ASN A 149 -15.25 13.27 7.82
CA ASN A 149 -14.45 12.48 6.90
C ASN A 149 -12.99 12.95 6.96
N VAL A 150 -12.04 12.02 6.92
CA VAL A 150 -10.60 12.30 6.91
C VAL A 150 -9.97 11.61 5.71
N ALA A 151 -9.23 12.36 4.91
CA ALA A 151 -8.42 11.82 3.81
C ALA A 151 -7.03 11.46 4.29
N VAL A 152 -6.60 10.22 4.03
CA VAL A 152 -5.26 9.70 4.33
C VAL A 152 -4.59 9.35 3.01
N PHE A 153 -3.50 10.06 2.70
CA PHE A 153 -2.86 9.99 1.39
C PHE A 153 -1.69 9.00 1.38
N ASP A 154 -1.64 8.14 0.37
CA ASP A 154 -0.54 7.17 0.19
C ASP A 154 0.82 7.85 -0.05
N THR A 155 0.81 9.10 -0.54
CA THR A 155 2.01 9.90 -0.78
C THR A 155 2.51 10.67 0.45
N ALA A 156 1.67 10.87 1.46
CA ALA A 156 1.97 11.79 2.57
C ALA A 156 3.21 11.39 3.39
N PHE A 157 3.36 10.10 3.71
CA PHE A 157 4.52 9.64 4.50
C PHE A 157 5.87 9.91 3.83
N HIS A 158 5.89 10.00 2.49
CA HIS A 158 7.08 10.24 1.70
C HIS A 158 7.43 11.74 1.53
N GLN A 159 6.60 12.66 2.02
CA GLN A 159 6.83 14.11 1.88
C GLN A 159 8.02 14.63 2.69
N THR A 160 8.60 13.80 3.56
CA THR A 160 9.85 14.14 4.28
C THR A 160 11.10 13.97 3.42
N MET A 161 10.99 13.42 2.20
CA MET A 161 12.12 13.28 1.28
C MET A 161 12.74 14.66 0.98
N PRO A 162 14.09 14.80 1.05
CA PRO A 162 14.75 16.05 0.71
C PRO A 162 14.68 16.31 -0.82
N LYS A 163 14.78 17.57 -1.21
CA LYS A 163 14.65 18.01 -2.60
C LYS A 163 15.54 17.22 -3.57
N TYR A 164 16.79 16.99 -3.19
CA TYR A 164 17.75 16.23 -4.02
C TYR A 164 17.39 14.75 -4.22
N ALA A 165 16.49 14.18 -3.40
CA ALA A 165 16.01 12.80 -3.54
C ALA A 165 14.71 12.71 -4.34
N TYR A 166 13.83 13.72 -4.25
CA TYR A 166 12.57 13.70 -4.99
C TYR A 166 12.62 14.32 -6.38
N MET A 167 13.60 15.19 -6.68
CA MET A 167 13.74 15.80 -8.00
C MET A 167 14.31 14.80 -9.01
N TYR A 168 13.75 14.82 -10.22
CA TYR A 168 14.38 14.17 -11.36
C TYR A 168 15.40 15.09 -12.02
N ALA A 169 16.44 14.52 -12.62
CA ALA A 169 17.43 15.26 -13.40
C ALA A 169 16.86 15.66 -14.79
N LEU A 170 15.76 16.41 -14.76
CA LEU A 170 15.06 16.95 -15.92
C LEU A 170 15.11 18.48 -15.87
N PRO A 171 14.85 19.20 -16.99
CA PRO A 171 14.73 20.65 -16.95
C PRO A 171 13.73 21.11 -15.90
N GLN A 172 14.15 22.07 -15.05
CA GLN A 172 13.41 22.57 -13.89
C GLN A 172 11.96 22.95 -14.22
N LYS A 173 11.71 23.48 -15.42
CA LYS A 173 10.38 23.88 -15.89
C LYS A 173 9.33 22.76 -15.77
N TYR A 174 9.70 21.50 -15.92
CA TYR A 174 8.75 20.38 -15.80
C TYR A 174 8.30 20.11 -14.37
N TYR A 175 9.16 20.43 -13.41
CA TYR A 175 8.74 20.47 -12.01
C TYR A 175 7.84 21.68 -11.74
N ASP A 176 8.24 22.86 -12.22
CA ASP A 176 7.52 24.11 -11.94
C ASP A 176 6.11 24.13 -12.57
N GLU A 177 5.94 23.57 -13.79
CA GLU A 177 4.68 23.56 -14.50
C GLU A 177 3.78 22.36 -14.20
N TYR A 178 4.38 21.16 -14.07
CA TYR A 178 3.65 19.89 -13.99
C TYR A 178 3.87 19.14 -12.70
N HIS A 179 4.62 19.71 -11.76
CA HIS A 179 4.97 19.06 -10.49
C HIS A 179 5.60 17.67 -10.67
N ILE A 180 6.41 17.50 -11.75
CA ILE A 180 7.10 16.24 -12.04
C ILE A 180 8.22 16.05 -11.03
N ARG A 181 7.94 15.19 -10.04
CA ARG A 181 8.86 14.77 -8.99
C ARG A 181 8.56 13.34 -8.54
N LYS A 182 9.42 12.78 -7.72
CA LYS A 182 9.14 11.54 -6.99
C LYS A 182 8.19 11.84 -5.83
N TYR A 183 7.04 11.17 -5.78
CA TYR A 183 6.10 11.21 -4.66
C TYR A 183 6.20 9.94 -3.81
N GLY A 184 6.29 8.77 -4.44
CA GLY A 184 6.23 7.49 -3.78
C GLY A 184 4.81 7.11 -3.34
N PHE A 185 4.59 5.81 -3.13
CA PHE A 185 3.28 5.24 -2.80
C PHE A 185 3.42 4.17 -1.73
N HIS A 186 2.30 3.55 -1.33
CA HIS A 186 2.21 2.67 -0.16
C HIS A 186 2.63 3.36 1.16
N GLY A 187 2.57 4.69 1.21
CA GLY A 187 3.00 5.45 2.38
C GLY A 187 2.27 5.07 3.65
N THR A 188 0.96 4.77 3.55
CA THR A 188 0.16 4.28 4.67
C THR A 188 0.69 2.96 5.22
N SER A 189 1.08 2.02 4.34
CA SER A 189 1.71 0.76 4.73
C SER A 189 3.10 0.98 5.34
N HIS A 190 3.97 1.76 4.67
CA HIS A 190 5.31 2.07 5.17
C HIS A 190 5.25 2.73 6.56
N LYS A 191 4.31 3.68 6.77
CA LYS A 191 4.10 4.32 8.08
C LYS A 191 3.67 3.32 9.14
N PHE A 192 2.68 2.47 8.83
CA PHE A 192 2.21 1.42 9.76
C PHE A 192 3.36 0.50 10.16
N VAL A 193 4.09 -0.03 9.18
CA VAL A 193 5.16 -1.01 9.39
C VAL A 193 6.35 -0.38 10.13
N ALA A 194 6.66 0.90 9.89
CA ALA A 194 7.70 1.61 10.65
C ALA A 194 7.36 1.66 12.16
N HIS A 195 6.13 2.06 12.50
CA HIS A 195 5.66 2.07 13.89
C HIS A 195 5.61 0.66 14.50
N ALA A 196 5.07 -0.32 13.76
CA ALA A 196 5.00 -1.71 14.25
C ALA A 196 6.40 -2.32 14.44
N THR A 197 7.38 -1.95 13.59
CA THR A 197 8.78 -2.36 13.77
C THR A 197 9.38 -1.74 15.02
N ALA A 198 9.12 -0.46 15.29
CA ALA A 198 9.58 0.21 16.51
C ALA A 198 9.03 -0.47 17.78
N GLU A 199 7.74 -0.83 17.77
CA GLU A 199 7.11 -1.62 18.84
C GLU A 199 7.76 -3.01 18.97
N PHE A 200 7.99 -3.70 17.85
CA PHE A 200 8.61 -5.04 17.82
C PHE A 200 10.05 -5.03 18.35
N LEU A 201 10.85 -4.03 17.95
CA LEU A 201 12.23 -3.87 18.39
C LEU A 201 12.35 -3.21 19.77
N LYS A 202 11.24 -2.72 20.35
CA LYS A 202 11.17 -1.99 21.63
C LYS A 202 12.10 -0.78 21.67
N LYS A 203 12.16 -0.03 20.57
CA LYS A 203 12.94 1.19 20.42
C LYS A 203 12.08 2.32 19.83
N PRO A 204 12.29 3.58 20.19
CA PRO A 204 11.63 4.72 19.55
C PRO A 204 11.93 4.73 18.04
N LEU A 205 10.93 5.09 17.23
CA LEU A 205 11.09 5.15 15.77
C LEU A 205 12.14 6.19 15.36
N GLU A 206 12.26 7.25 16.14
CA GLU A 206 13.21 8.35 15.95
C GLU A 206 14.68 7.95 16.18
N GLU A 207 14.92 6.75 16.73
CA GLU A 207 16.25 6.16 16.90
C GLU A 207 16.59 5.10 15.86
N LEU A 208 15.61 4.75 14.97
CA LEU A 208 15.73 3.64 14.03
C LEU A 208 16.00 4.09 12.60
N ASN A 209 16.90 3.37 11.94
CA ASN A 209 17.12 3.42 10.50
C ASN A 209 16.55 2.12 9.90
N LEU A 210 15.53 2.22 9.07
CA LEU A 210 14.79 1.07 8.55
C LEU A 210 14.77 1.06 7.03
N ILE A 211 14.82 -0.16 6.46
CA ILE A 211 14.56 -0.38 5.04
C ILE A 211 13.33 -1.26 4.96
N ILE A 212 12.19 -0.68 4.54
CA ILE A 212 10.92 -1.39 4.50
C ILE A 212 10.60 -1.80 3.07
N CYS A 213 10.48 -3.10 2.85
CA CYS A 213 10.13 -3.73 1.58
C CYS A 213 8.66 -4.13 1.61
N HIS A 214 7.78 -3.28 1.07
CA HIS A 214 6.38 -3.64 0.83
C HIS A 214 6.30 -4.39 -0.50
N LEU A 215 6.18 -5.71 -0.42
CA LEU A 215 6.20 -6.61 -1.57
C LEU A 215 4.83 -7.27 -1.74
N GLY A 216 4.10 -6.85 -2.77
CA GLY A 216 2.79 -7.36 -3.13
C GLY A 216 2.64 -7.42 -4.66
N ASN A 217 1.41 -7.40 -5.17
CA ASN A 217 1.17 -7.22 -6.60
C ASN A 217 1.70 -5.86 -7.10
N GLY A 218 1.52 -4.79 -6.31
CA GLY A 218 2.36 -3.59 -6.33
C GLY A 218 3.47 -3.75 -5.30
N SER A 219 4.70 -3.32 -5.62
CA SER A 219 5.85 -3.44 -4.72
C SER A 219 6.61 -2.13 -4.64
N SER A 220 6.99 -1.74 -3.44
CA SER A 220 7.83 -0.57 -3.18
C SER A 220 8.77 -0.81 -2.01
N ILE A 221 9.83 -0.03 -1.94
CA ILE A 221 10.78 -0.05 -0.85
C ILE A 221 11.02 1.39 -0.39
N ALA A 222 11.15 1.62 0.90
CA ALA A 222 11.42 2.92 1.48
C ALA A 222 12.63 2.87 2.40
N ALA A 223 13.48 3.90 2.28
CA ALA A 223 14.60 4.19 3.16
C ALA A 223 14.13 5.16 4.25
N ILE A 224 14.11 4.72 5.49
CA ILE A 224 13.64 5.53 6.63
C ILE A 224 14.82 5.74 7.58
N ARG A 225 15.11 6.99 7.87
CA ARG A 225 16.13 7.39 8.85
C ARG A 225 15.47 8.19 9.96
N GLN A 226 15.55 7.67 11.18
CA GLN A 226 15.03 8.37 12.36
C GLN A 226 13.56 8.82 12.19
N GLY A 227 12.71 7.91 11.71
CA GLY A 227 11.29 8.15 11.49
C GLY A 227 10.93 8.93 10.21
N LYS A 228 11.90 9.41 9.43
CA LYS A 228 11.69 10.18 8.20
C LYS A 228 12.12 9.41 6.96
N VAL A 229 11.27 9.44 5.93
CA VAL A 229 11.63 8.85 4.63
C VAL A 229 12.70 9.71 3.96
N LEU A 230 13.81 9.09 3.57
CA LEU A 230 14.87 9.73 2.78
C LEU A 230 14.68 9.47 1.28
N ASP A 231 14.20 8.27 0.92
CA ASP A 231 13.96 7.89 -0.46
C ASP A 231 12.94 6.74 -0.53
N THR A 232 12.34 6.55 -1.70
CA THR A 232 11.44 5.43 -2.00
C THR A 232 11.56 5.02 -3.46
N SER A 233 11.25 3.76 -3.78
CA SER A 233 11.45 3.20 -5.11
C SER A 233 10.40 3.58 -6.14
N MET A 234 9.16 3.86 -5.73
CA MET A 234 8.14 4.38 -6.66
C MET A 234 8.38 5.87 -6.89
N GLY A 235 8.00 6.35 -8.07
CA GLY A 235 8.35 7.68 -8.56
C GLY A 235 7.18 8.67 -8.59
N LEU A 236 7.05 9.35 -9.73
CA LEU A 236 5.88 10.17 -10.09
C LEU A 236 4.61 9.32 -10.08
N THR A 237 4.73 8.09 -10.56
CA THR A 237 3.68 7.07 -10.62
C THR A 237 4.09 5.81 -9.87
N PRO A 238 3.18 4.85 -9.63
CA PRO A 238 3.52 3.56 -9.04
C PRO A 238 4.25 2.59 -10.00
N LEU A 239 4.72 3.04 -11.17
CA LEU A 239 5.33 2.18 -12.20
C LEU A 239 6.78 1.84 -11.92
N PRO A 240 7.70 2.81 -11.61
CA PRO A 240 9.14 2.52 -11.47
C PRO A 240 9.46 1.79 -10.17
N GLY A 241 10.72 1.38 -10.05
CA GLY A 241 11.27 0.72 -8.86
C GLY A 241 11.38 -0.79 -9.02
N LEU A 242 10.74 -1.51 -8.12
CA LEU A 242 10.81 -2.97 -8.05
C LEU A 242 10.03 -3.64 -9.20
N ILE A 243 10.41 -4.88 -9.52
CA ILE A 243 9.59 -5.76 -10.37
C ILE A 243 8.31 -6.09 -9.59
N MET A 244 7.15 -5.98 -10.24
CA MET A 244 5.84 -6.16 -9.61
C MET A 244 5.09 -7.33 -10.26
N GLY A 245 3.85 -7.55 -9.91
CA GLY A 245 3.04 -8.60 -10.53
C GLY A 245 2.90 -8.41 -12.05
N THR A 246 2.53 -7.20 -12.47
CA THR A 246 2.29 -6.86 -13.88
C THR A 246 3.06 -5.63 -14.37
N ARG A 247 3.66 -4.84 -13.48
CA ARG A 247 4.45 -3.64 -13.79
C ARG A 247 5.92 -3.97 -13.91
N CYS A 248 6.59 -3.32 -14.86
CA CYS A 248 8.01 -3.60 -15.17
C CYS A 248 9.00 -3.17 -14.07
N GLY A 249 8.67 -2.17 -13.25
CA GLY A 249 9.65 -1.47 -12.43
C GLY A 249 10.59 -0.61 -13.28
N ASP A 250 11.84 -0.42 -12.81
CA ASP A 250 12.81 0.37 -13.54
C ASP A 250 13.21 -0.30 -14.87
N ILE A 251 13.23 0.52 -15.92
CA ILE A 251 13.74 0.18 -17.24
C ILE A 251 14.59 1.33 -17.77
N ASP A 252 15.36 1.09 -18.83
CA ASP A 252 15.96 2.16 -19.60
C ASP A 252 14.85 2.98 -20.29
N PRO A 253 14.73 4.30 -20.05
CA PRO A 253 13.72 5.15 -20.69
C PRO A 253 13.76 5.10 -22.23
N ALA A 254 14.91 4.80 -22.84
CA ALA A 254 15.04 4.68 -24.29
C ALA A 254 14.23 3.53 -24.88
N ILE A 255 13.85 2.53 -24.06
CA ILE A 255 12.96 1.42 -24.47
C ILE A 255 11.63 1.95 -24.97
N ILE A 256 11.07 2.99 -24.32
CA ILE A 256 9.80 3.62 -24.72
C ILE A 256 9.90 4.15 -26.15
N PHE A 257 10.97 4.89 -26.44
CA PHE A 257 11.20 5.45 -27.79
C PHE A 257 11.53 4.36 -28.83
N PHE A 258 12.23 3.30 -28.40
CA PHE A 258 12.52 2.15 -29.27
C PHE A 258 11.24 1.43 -29.70
N LEU A 259 10.33 1.15 -28.77
CA LEU A 259 9.04 0.50 -29.05
C LEU A 259 8.15 1.41 -29.90
N GLY A 260 8.12 2.72 -29.64
CA GLY A 260 7.42 3.69 -30.47
C GLY A 260 7.92 3.68 -31.94
N ARG A 261 9.23 3.64 -32.13
CA ARG A 261 9.83 3.49 -33.50
C ARG A 261 9.51 2.13 -34.17
N LYS A 262 9.13 1.12 -33.39
CA LYS A 262 8.63 -0.17 -33.90
C LYS A 262 7.12 -0.16 -34.21
N GLY A 263 6.46 1.01 -34.09
CA GLY A 263 5.06 1.20 -34.44
C GLY A 263 4.06 1.09 -33.30
N MET A 264 4.52 0.93 -32.05
CA MET A 264 3.61 0.94 -30.90
C MET A 264 3.18 2.38 -30.56
N THR A 265 1.88 2.56 -30.25
CA THR A 265 1.36 3.81 -29.71
C THR A 265 1.77 4.00 -28.25
N ILE A 266 1.66 5.24 -27.73
CA ILE A 266 1.93 5.54 -26.32
C ILE A 266 1.04 4.67 -25.41
N ASP A 267 -0.26 4.55 -25.70
CA ASP A 267 -1.20 3.74 -24.92
C ASP A 267 -0.84 2.25 -24.92
N GLN A 268 -0.38 1.71 -26.06
CA GLN A 268 0.10 0.33 -26.13
C GLN A 268 1.36 0.13 -25.30
N ILE A 269 2.28 1.08 -25.30
CA ILE A 269 3.51 1.01 -24.48
C ILE A 269 3.14 1.09 -23.00
N ASP A 270 2.25 2.01 -22.62
CA ASP A 270 1.75 2.13 -21.25
C ASP A 270 1.12 0.82 -20.77
N ASP A 271 0.27 0.20 -21.60
CA ASP A 271 -0.36 -1.08 -21.27
C ASP A 271 0.68 -2.21 -21.09
N VAL A 272 1.70 -2.28 -21.96
CA VAL A 272 2.81 -3.24 -21.81
C VAL A 272 3.53 -3.03 -20.49
N LEU A 273 3.91 -1.80 -20.14
CA LEU A 273 4.69 -1.52 -18.94
C LEU A 273 3.91 -1.74 -17.65
N ASN A 274 2.60 -1.46 -17.64
CA ASN A 274 1.75 -1.54 -16.47
C ASN A 274 1.03 -2.87 -16.27
N LYS A 275 0.66 -3.59 -17.36
CA LYS A 275 -0.27 -4.74 -17.28
C LYS A 275 0.27 -6.04 -17.89
N GLN A 276 1.32 -5.97 -18.72
CA GLN A 276 1.85 -7.15 -19.43
C GLN A 276 3.30 -7.48 -19.04
N SER A 277 3.90 -6.69 -18.16
CA SER A 277 5.27 -6.82 -17.68
C SER A 277 5.34 -7.47 -16.29
N GLY A 278 6.39 -7.21 -15.54
CA GLY A 278 6.61 -7.75 -14.21
C GLY A 278 6.71 -9.27 -14.21
N LEU A 279 6.31 -9.92 -13.11
CA LEU A 279 6.31 -11.39 -13.00
C LEU A 279 5.52 -12.03 -14.14
N LYS A 280 4.35 -11.49 -14.46
CA LYS A 280 3.50 -11.95 -15.56
C LYS A 280 4.27 -12.04 -16.88
N GLY A 281 5.02 -11.01 -17.22
CA GLY A 281 5.73 -10.91 -18.49
C GLY A 281 6.97 -11.81 -18.61
N ILE A 282 7.54 -12.23 -17.47
CA ILE A 282 8.87 -12.90 -17.47
C ILE A 282 8.88 -14.34 -16.95
N ASN A 283 7.82 -14.81 -16.27
CA ASN A 283 7.80 -16.14 -15.66
C ASN A 283 7.35 -17.27 -16.60
N GLY A 284 6.89 -16.95 -17.79
CA GLY A 284 6.45 -17.90 -18.80
C GLY A 284 5.15 -18.66 -18.48
N ILE A 285 4.34 -18.18 -17.54
CA ILE A 285 3.03 -18.75 -17.15
C ILE A 285 1.88 -17.75 -17.20
N ASP A 286 2.14 -16.52 -17.67
CA ASP A 286 1.15 -15.44 -17.79
C ASP A 286 0.40 -15.11 -16.47
N SER A 287 1.05 -15.30 -15.34
CA SER A 287 0.53 -14.98 -14.00
C SER A 287 1.38 -13.90 -13.31
N GLY A 288 0.74 -12.87 -12.77
CA GLY A 288 1.38 -11.86 -11.91
C GLY A 288 1.55 -12.30 -10.45
N ASP A 289 1.09 -13.50 -10.08
CA ASP A 289 1.15 -14.00 -8.71
C ASP A 289 2.49 -14.69 -8.42
N MET A 290 3.14 -14.27 -7.35
CA MET A 290 4.40 -14.88 -6.90
C MET A 290 4.21 -16.35 -6.49
N ARG A 291 3.05 -16.74 -5.98
CA ARG A 291 2.76 -18.14 -5.58
C ARG A 291 2.78 -19.04 -6.81
N ASP A 292 2.14 -18.61 -7.90
CA ASP A 292 2.14 -19.35 -9.15
C ASP A 292 3.55 -19.43 -9.74
N THR A 293 4.31 -18.32 -9.65
CA THR A 293 5.70 -18.27 -10.11
C THR A 293 6.58 -19.24 -9.32
N VAL A 294 6.45 -19.28 -7.99
CA VAL A 294 7.18 -20.22 -7.12
C VAL A 294 6.80 -21.67 -7.45
N ASN A 295 5.51 -21.97 -7.58
CA ASN A 295 5.04 -23.31 -7.94
C ASN A 295 5.58 -23.78 -9.29
N ALA A 296 5.60 -22.90 -10.29
CA ALA A 296 6.15 -23.20 -11.61
C ALA A 296 7.67 -23.43 -11.57
N ALA A 297 8.41 -22.67 -10.76
CA ALA A 297 9.83 -22.86 -10.55
C ALA A 297 10.14 -24.21 -9.89
N GLN A 298 9.36 -24.59 -8.86
CA GLN A 298 9.47 -25.92 -8.20
C GLN A 298 9.17 -27.09 -9.14
N GLN A 299 8.32 -26.85 -10.16
CA GLN A 299 8.06 -27.81 -11.26
C GLN A 299 9.15 -27.81 -12.34
N GLY A 300 10.25 -27.09 -12.14
CA GLY A 300 11.38 -27.07 -13.07
C GLY A 300 11.27 -26.04 -14.19
N LYS A 301 10.31 -25.09 -14.16
CA LYS A 301 10.19 -24.07 -15.19
C LYS A 301 11.29 -23.01 -15.05
N ALA A 302 12.29 -23.04 -15.93
CA ALA A 302 13.45 -22.17 -15.87
C ALA A 302 13.12 -20.67 -15.92
N ALA A 303 12.10 -20.27 -16.72
CA ALA A 303 11.67 -18.88 -16.79
C ALA A 303 11.10 -18.38 -15.44
N ALA A 304 10.33 -19.22 -14.73
CA ALA A 304 9.80 -18.88 -13.42
C ALA A 304 10.92 -18.76 -12.35
N GLN A 305 11.90 -19.66 -12.38
CA GLN A 305 13.07 -19.54 -11.50
C GLN A 305 13.87 -18.25 -11.80
N ASN A 306 14.04 -17.91 -13.09
CA ASN A 306 14.71 -16.67 -13.47
C ASN A 306 13.91 -15.43 -13.01
N ALA A 307 12.59 -15.45 -13.09
CA ALA A 307 11.74 -14.36 -12.59
C ALA A 307 11.93 -14.11 -11.08
N ILE A 308 12.01 -15.19 -10.27
CA ILE A 308 12.33 -15.09 -8.83
C ILE A 308 13.72 -14.48 -8.63
N ASN A 309 14.71 -14.90 -9.42
CA ASN A 309 16.08 -14.38 -9.35
C ASN A 309 16.13 -12.89 -9.72
N MET A 310 15.44 -12.47 -10.79
CA MET A 310 15.35 -11.06 -11.20
C MET A 310 14.67 -10.22 -10.11
N PHE A 311 13.58 -10.71 -9.52
CA PHE A 311 12.89 -10.05 -8.41
C PHE A 311 13.80 -9.87 -7.20
N GLY A 312 14.50 -10.94 -6.80
CA GLY A 312 15.46 -10.91 -5.70
C GLY A 312 16.63 -9.96 -5.98
N HIS A 313 17.18 -9.98 -7.20
CA HIS A 313 18.28 -9.12 -7.61
C HIS A 313 17.90 -7.63 -7.55
N ARG A 314 16.76 -7.25 -8.15
CA ARG A 314 16.29 -5.87 -8.15
C ARG A 314 16.04 -5.35 -6.73
N THR A 315 15.40 -6.17 -5.89
CA THR A 315 15.08 -5.78 -4.51
C THR A 315 16.36 -5.62 -3.69
N ALA A 316 17.33 -6.53 -3.85
CA ALA A 316 18.62 -6.46 -3.16
C ALA A 316 19.44 -5.22 -3.55
N LEU A 317 19.41 -4.79 -4.81
CA LEU A 317 20.06 -3.55 -5.26
C LEU A 317 19.49 -2.32 -4.53
N TYR A 318 18.16 -2.22 -4.40
CA TYR A 318 17.53 -1.14 -3.65
C TYR A 318 17.89 -1.19 -2.16
N ILE A 319 17.89 -2.39 -1.55
CA ILE A 319 18.29 -2.55 -0.15
C ILE A 319 19.73 -2.08 0.05
N GLY A 320 20.67 -2.48 -0.82
CA GLY A 320 22.08 -2.09 -0.75
C GLY A 320 22.27 -0.57 -0.87
N GLY A 321 21.62 0.05 -1.86
CA GLY A 321 21.62 1.50 -2.02
C GLY A 321 21.04 2.23 -0.81
N TYR A 322 19.90 1.78 -0.34
CA TYR A 322 19.21 2.40 0.80
C TYR A 322 19.93 2.17 2.13
N PHE A 323 20.60 1.03 2.30
CA PHE A 323 21.49 0.80 3.44
C PHE A 323 22.58 1.88 3.54
N THR A 324 23.16 2.24 2.40
CA THR A 324 24.15 3.31 2.32
C THR A 324 23.52 4.68 2.63
N LEU A 325 22.34 4.98 2.07
CA LEU A 325 21.66 6.27 2.25
C LEU A 325 21.25 6.53 3.72
N VAL A 326 20.79 5.50 4.42
CA VAL A 326 20.41 5.65 5.84
C VAL A 326 21.63 5.66 6.78
N GLY A 327 22.84 5.35 6.26
CA GLY A 327 24.06 5.29 7.08
C GLY A 327 24.18 4.00 7.88
N GLY A 328 23.66 2.90 7.35
CA GLY A 328 23.48 1.63 8.04
C GLY A 328 22.06 1.48 8.60
N ALA A 329 21.44 0.31 8.39
CA ALA A 329 20.08 0.03 8.83
C ALA A 329 20.06 -0.86 10.09
N ASP A 330 19.15 -0.58 11.02
CA ASP A 330 18.87 -1.44 12.18
C ASP A 330 18.14 -2.72 11.78
N ALA A 331 17.33 -2.67 10.70
CA ALA A 331 16.66 -3.84 10.14
C ALA A 331 16.24 -3.64 8.68
N VAL A 332 16.12 -4.75 7.95
CA VAL A 332 15.36 -4.86 6.69
C VAL A 332 14.02 -5.50 7.00
N ILE A 333 12.92 -4.86 6.61
CA ILE A 333 11.59 -5.31 6.95
C ILE A 333 10.85 -5.79 5.69
N PHE A 334 10.27 -6.99 5.75
CA PHE A 334 9.43 -7.57 4.71
C PHE A 334 7.97 -7.49 5.11
N THR A 335 7.15 -6.92 4.23
CA THR A 335 5.72 -6.74 4.41
C THR A 335 4.98 -6.82 3.07
N GLY A 336 3.66 -6.76 3.09
CA GLY A 336 2.83 -7.00 1.92
C GLY A 336 2.72 -8.49 1.55
N GLY A 337 1.79 -8.83 0.68
CA GLY A 337 1.42 -10.22 0.44
C GLY A 337 2.57 -11.17 0.10
N ILE A 338 3.54 -10.73 -0.71
CA ILE A 338 4.75 -11.48 -1.06
C ILE A 338 5.75 -11.45 0.11
N GLY A 339 6.01 -10.27 0.67
CA GLY A 339 6.97 -10.11 1.78
C GLY A 339 6.60 -10.93 3.01
N GLU A 340 5.31 -10.98 3.32
CA GLU A 340 4.77 -11.71 4.48
C GLU A 340 4.69 -13.22 4.26
N ASN A 341 4.40 -13.69 3.02
CA ASN A 341 3.95 -15.06 2.78
C ASN A 341 4.81 -15.84 1.77
N SER A 342 5.92 -15.30 1.25
CA SER A 342 6.80 -16.02 0.32
C SER A 342 8.21 -16.17 0.87
N ALA A 343 8.47 -17.31 1.51
CA ALA A 343 9.80 -17.65 2.02
C ALA A 343 10.84 -17.67 0.89
N GLN A 344 10.46 -18.14 -0.31
CA GLN A 344 11.33 -18.22 -1.48
C GLN A 344 11.71 -16.83 -2.01
N ALA A 345 10.77 -15.88 -2.05
CA ALA A 345 11.06 -14.50 -2.44
C ALA A 345 12.03 -13.85 -1.44
N ARG A 346 11.79 -14.00 -0.13
CA ARG A 346 12.68 -13.49 0.92
C ARG A 346 14.08 -14.11 0.84
N GLN A 347 14.16 -15.43 0.62
CA GLN A 347 15.42 -16.14 0.42
C GLN A 347 16.19 -15.62 -0.80
N ALA A 348 15.50 -15.43 -1.94
CA ALA A 348 16.11 -14.89 -3.16
C ALA A 348 16.67 -13.47 -2.95
N ILE A 349 16.09 -12.68 -2.06
CA ILE A 349 16.58 -11.34 -1.71
C ILE A 349 17.76 -11.45 -0.74
N ILE A 350 17.57 -12.13 0.41
CA ILE A 350 18.54 -12.14 1.51
C ILE A 350 19.85 -12.83 1.12
N SER A 351 19.82 -13.86 0.26
CA SER A 351 21.03 -14.51 -0.27
C SER A 351 22.01 -13.56 -0.99
N ARG A 352 21.55 -12.38 -1.36
CA ARG A 352 22.36 -11.33 -2.00
C ARG A 352 22.81 -10.22 -1.04
N LEU A 353 22.45 -10.32 0.23
CA LEU A 353 22.75 -9.31 1.27
C LEU A 353 23.81 -9.76 2.28
N GLU A 354 24.49 -10.87 2.03
CA GLU A 354 25.51 -11.41 2.94
C GLU A 354 26.66 -10.42 3.19
N ALA A 355 27.05 -9.64 2.16
CA ALA A 355 28.06 -8.60 2.30
C ALA A 355 27.65 -7.49 3.29
N LEU A 356 26.35 -7.28 3.51
CA LEU A 356 25.81 -6.37 4.51
C LEU A 356 25.67 -7.02 5.89
N GLY A 357 26.05 -8.30 6.01
CA GLY A 357 25.92 -9.06 7.25
C GLY A 357 24.52 -9.60 7.53
N CYS A 358 23.64 -9.63 6.51
CA CYS A 358 22.31 -10.22 6.61
C CYS A 358 22.38 -11.72 6.27
N LYS A 359 22.20 -12.59 7.27
CA LYS A 359 22.31 -14.05 7.10
C LYS A 359 20.97 -14.71 7.36
N LEU A 360 20.39 -15.34 6.35
CA LEU A 360 19.11 -16.04 6.46
C LEU A 360 19.20 -17.21 7.42
N ASP A 361 18.17 -17.38 8.24
CA ASP A 361 17.85 -18.61 8.94
C ASP A 361 16.70 -19.29 8.19
N GLU A 362 17.00 -20.34 7.45
CA GLU A 362 16.02 -21.00 6.58
C GLU A 362 14.82 -21.55 7.35
N ALA A 363 15.03 -22.11 8.54
CA ALA A 363 13.96 -22.66 9.36
C ALA A 363 13.03 -21.57 9.87
N LYS A 364 13.58 -20.47 10.40
CA LYS A 364 12.80 -19.28 10.80
C LYS A 364 12.04 -18.69 9.61
N ASN A 365 12.70 -18.58 8.46
CA ASN A 365 12.09 -18.03 7.25
C ASN A 365 10.91 -18.85 6.73
N GLN A 366 11.00 -20.17 6.77
CA GLN A 366 9.90 -21.06 6.39
C GLN A 366 8.74 -21.04 7.40
N ALA A 367 9.04 -20.91 8.69
CA ALA A 367 8.04 -20.91 9.74
C ALA A 367 7.20 -19.61 9.80
N ILE A 368 7.79 -18.48 9.39
CA ILE A 368 7.13 -17.17 9.49
C ILE A 368 6.34 -16.88 8.21
N MET A 369 5.00 -17.00 8.31
CA MET A 369 4.03 -16.78 7.24
C MET A 369 2.88 -15.93 7.80
N GLY A 370 2.79 -14.67 7.33
CA GLY A 370 1.75 -13.72 7.76
C GLY A 370 1.80 -13.30 9.24
N THR A 371 2.91 -13.59 9.92
CA THR A 371 3.14 -13.26 11.33
C THR A 371 4.45 -12.47 11.49
N ALA A 372 4.53 -11.67 12.56
CA ALA A 372 5.76 -10.93 12.86
C ALA A 372 6.86 -11.84 13.39
N GLY A 373 8.10 -11.65 12.91
CA GLY A 373 9.25 -12.40 13.43
C GLY A 373 10.54 -12.15 12.68
N VAL A 374 11.66 -12.44 13.34
CA VAL A 374 13.01 -12.37 12.77
C VAL A 374 13.28 -13.62 11.93
N ILE A 375 13.79 -13.43 10.71
CA ILE A 375 14.06 -14.50 9.75
C ILE A 375 15.55 -14.69 9.47
N THR A 376 16.40 -14.01 10.22
CA THR A 376 17.85 -14.15 10.15
C THR A 376 18.41 -14.89 11.35
N THR A 377 19.65 -15.37 11.21
CA THR A 377 20.40 -15.97 12.30
C THR A 377 20.76 -14.94 13.37
N ASP A 378 21.00 -15.37 14.59
CA ASP A 378 21.40 -14.48 15.70
C ASP A 378 22.78 -13.84 15.48
N ALA A 379 23.59 -14.40 14.57
CA ALA A 379 24.89 -13.85 14.16
C ALA A 379 24.78 -12.80 13.06
N SER A 380 23.57 -12.47 12.58
CA SER A 380 23.38 -11.43 11.58
C SER A 380 23.63 -10.05 12.17
N LYS A 381 24.50 -9.28 11.50
CA LYS A 381 24.71 -7.84 11.83
C LYS A 381 23.56 -6.97 11.36
N LEU A 382 22.94 -7.35 10.25
CA LEU A 382 21.74 -6.71 9.72
C LEU A 382 20.58 -7.71 9.82
N PRO A 383 19.69 -7.57 10.80
CA PRO A 383 18.53 -8.45 10.94
C PRO A 383 17.51 -8.17 9.82
N ALA A 384 16.86 -9.25 9.35
CA ALA A 384 15.68 -9.18 8.51
C ALA A 384 14.46 -9.65 9.29
N VAL A 385 13.37 -8.89 9.19
CA VAL A 385 12.16 -9.10 9.98
C VAL A 385 10.94 -9.10 9.06
N VAL A 386 9.99 -9.97 9.32
CA VAL A 386 8.65 -9.89 8.73
C VAL A 386 7.75 -9.12 9.69
N ILE A 387 7.08 -8.10 9.20
CA ILE A 387 6.05 -7.34 9.93
C ILE A 387 4.82 -7.24 9.03
N PRO A 388 3.71 -7.90 9.35
CA PRO A 388 2.48 -7.78 8.58
C PRO A 388 1.95 -6.35 8.58
N THR A 389 1.55 -5.85 7.40
CA THR A 389 0.95 -4.52 7.28
C THR A 389 -0.53 -4.53 7.64
N ASN A 390 -1.03 -3.38 8.10
CA ASN A 390 -2.46 -3.15 8.31
C ASN A 390 -2.79 -1.68 7.98
N GLU A 391 -2.98 -1.43 6.69
CA GLU A 391 -3.25 -0.08 6.17
C GLU A 391 -4.58 0.47 6.70
N GLU A 392 -5.61 -0.38 6.81
CA GLU A 392 -6.91 0.03 7.32
C GLU A 392 -6.84 0.48 8.79
N LEU A 393 -6.07 -0.22 9.61
CA LEU A 393 -5.84 0.20 11.00
C LEU A 393 -5.03 1.51 11.06
N MET A 394 -4.06 1.70 10.15
CA MET A 394 -3.32 2.96 10.08
C MET A 394 -4.25 4.12 9.73
N ILE A 395 -5.12 3.94 8.74
CA ILE A 395 -6.12 4.96 8.37
C ILE A 395 -7.04 5.28 9.55
N ALA A 396 -7.52 4.27 10.29
CA ALA A 396 -8.34 4.49 11.47
C ALA A 396 -7.59 5.27 12.57
N ARG A 397 -6.32 4.92 12.84
CA ARG A 397 -5.46 5.62 13.81
C ARG A 397 -5.24 7.09 13.42
N GLU A 398 -4.95 7.35 12.15
CA GLU A 398 -4.74 8.70 11.64
C GLU A 398 -6.04 9.52 11.67
N THR A 399 -7.16 8.92 11.29
CA THR A 399 -8.48 9.55 11.40
C THR A 399 -8.77 9.96 12.84
N PHE A 400 -8.53 9.06 13.79
CA PHE A 400 -8.69 9.33 15.21
C PHE A 400 -7.76 10.45 15.71
N ARG A 401 -6.49 10.42 15.29
CA ARG A 401 -5.47 11.42 15.67
C ARG A 401 -5.91 12.83 15.22
N VAL A 402 -6.17 12.99 13.92
CA VAL A 402 -6.54 14.29 13.32
C VAL A 402 -7.79 14.88 13.99
N LEU A 403 -8.83 14.09 14.18
CA LEU A 403 -10.06 14.58 14.80
C LEU A 403 -9.89 14.87 16.29
N SER A 404 -9.02 14.13 16.99
CA SER A 404 -8.73 14.38 18.40
C SER A 404 -7.95 15.68 18.62
N GLU A 405 -7.07 16.02 17.69
CA GLU A 405 -6.29 17.26 17.70
C GLU A 405 -7.17 18.48 17.38
N THR A 406 -8.11 18.33 16.45
CA THR A 406 -9.08 19.40 16.08
C THR A 406 -9.98 19.81 17.25
N ILE A 407 -10.31 18.91 18.19
CA ILE A 407 -11.11 19.22 19.37
C ILE A 407 -10.32 19.95 20.45
N LYS A 408 -8.98 19.84 20.44
CA LYS A 408 -8.13 20.47 21.44
C LYS A 408 -7.78 21.93 21.11
N LYS A 409 -8.01 22.31 19.86
CA LYS A 409 -7.90 23.71 19.37
C LYS A 409 -9.25 24.41 19.49
#